data_b04458689eb8a921af01f9d5bac773e4
#
_entry.id   b04458689eb8a921af01f9d5bac773e4
#
_cell.length_a   1.000
_cell.length_b   1.000
_cell.length_c   1.000
_cell.angle_alpha   90.00
_cell.angle_beta   90.00
_cell.angle_gamma   90.00
#
_symmetry.space_group_name_H-M   'P 1'
#
loop_
_entity.id
_entity.type
_entity.pdbx_description
1 polymer ?
#
loop_
_entity_poly.entity_id
_entity_poly.type
_entity_poly.pdbx_seq_one_letter_code
_entity_poly.pdbx_strand_id
1 'polypeptide(L)'
;MKKNENVLLTRDYISIGVFSLIYFAIAFVIGGIAQMTPVTFPFMPMAVALFSGSVFMLYTAKIPKRGALSILGILAGILLFVTGMFWMMSVFFIIFGFIADFICRTGNFKSFRRNLLAYCVFALSPMGAYIPMAIMPAQFDEFMRRKGDVSSFEGIINAIRINWWVIPLMILGTIICAVIGGLIGRKLLKKHVAGLRKFAGLASQRLSI
;
A
#
# COMPACT_ATOMS: atom_id res chain seq x y z
N MET A 1 -2.12 -36.38 9.40
CA MET A 1 -2.41 -35.04 9.97
C MET A 1 -2.27 -34.01 8.86
N LYS A 2 -3.35 -33.41 8.37
CA LYS A 2 -3.27 -32.29 7.41
C LYS A 2 -2.65 -31.08 8.14
N LYS A 3 -1.40 -30.78 7.82
CA LYS A 3 -0.71 -29.57 8.29
C LYS A 3 -1.59 -28.38 7.93
N ASN A 4 -2.05 -27.61 8.92
CA ASN A 4 -2.87 -26.42 8.71
C ASN A 4 -2.04 -25.40 7.91
N GLU A 5 -2.15 -25.41 6.58
CA GLU A 5 -1.39 -24.54 5.65
C GLU A 5 -1.68 -23.03 5.85
N ASN A 6 -2.69 -22.71 6.65
CA ASN A 6 -3.15 -21.34 6.90
C ASN A 6 -2.58 -20.69 8.17
N VAL A 7 -1.74 -21.39 8.95
CA VAL A 7 -1.15 -20.82 10.17
C VAL A 7 0.15 -20.09 9.83
N LEU A 8 0.29 -18.87 10.35
CA LEU A 8 1.53 -18.08 10.24
C LEU A 8 2.63 -18.74 11.08
N LEU A 9 3.78 -19.00 10.47
CA LEU A 9 4.98 -19.51 11.12
C LEU A 9 5.90 -18.35 11.47
N THR A 10 6.87 -18.54 12.37
CA THR A 10 7.85 -17.52 12.75
C THR A 10 8.56 -16.91 11.54
N ARG A 11 8.89 -17.72 10.54
CA ARG A 11 9.49 -17.26 9.27
C ARG A 11 8.57 -16.34 8.48
N ASP A 12 7.25 -16.53 8.57
CA ASP A 12 6.29 -15.66 7.90
C ASP A 12 6.25 -14.29 8.57
N TYR A 13 6.27 -14.22 9.91
CA TYR A 13 6.31 -12.95 10.66
C TYR A 13 7.56 -12.13 10.31
N ILE A 14 8.73 -12.77 10.19
CA ILE A 14 9.95 -12.09 9.75
C ILE A 14 9.77 -11.53 8.33
N SER A 15 9.21 -12.34 7.42
CA SER A 15 8.94 -11.90 6.05
C SER A 15 7.91 -10.76 6.02
N ILE A 16 6.85 -10.82 6.82
CA ILE A 16 5.85 -9.74 6.96
C ILE A 16 6.54 -8.44 7.39
N GLY A 17 7.39 -8.50 8.43
CA GLY A 17 8.12 -7.33 8.91
C GLY A 17 8.99 -6.70 7.83
N VAL A 18 9.79 -7.49 7.12
CA VAL A 18 10.67 -7.02 6.03
C VAL A 18 9.86 -6.38 4.90
N PHE A 19 8.79 -7.04 4.44
CA PHE A 19 7.95 -6.47 3.37
C PHE A 19 7.17 -5.22 3.81
N SER A 20 6.75 -5.17 5.08
CA SER A 20 6.11 -3.97 5.64
C SER A 20 7.05 -2.78 5.66
N LEU A 21 8.32 -3.00 6.03
CA LEU A 21 9.35 -1.95 5.98
C LEU A 21 9.63 -1.50 4.55
N ILE A 22 9.73 -2.43 3.58
CA ILE A 22 9.93 -2.08 2.17
C ILE A 22 8.73 -1.29 1.64
N TYR A 23 7.52 -1.74 1.92
CA TYR A 23 6.31 -1.03 1.52
C TYR A 23 6.26 0.39 2.12
N PHE A 24 6.52 0.49 3.42
CA PHE A 24 6.57 1.76 4.14
C PHE A 24 7.65 2.69 3.58
N ALA A 25 8.86 2.19 3.35
CA ALA A 25 9.96 2.99 2.81
C ALA A 25 9.62 3.57 1.42
N ILE A 26 9.04 2.76 0.53
CA ILE A 26 8.59 3.22 -0.79
C ILE A 26 7.48 4.26 -0.64
N ALA A 27 6.46 3.98 0.17
CA ALA A 27 5.35 4.89 0.39
C ALA A 27 5.82 6.21 1.04
N PHE A 28 6.76 6.14 1.98
CA PHE A 28 7.31 7.30 2.67
C PHE A 28 8.16 8.18 1.75
N VAL A 29 9.06 7.58 0.95
CA VAL A 29 9.91 8.33 0.01
C VAL A 29 9.06 8.97 -1.07
N ILE A 30 8.17 8.20 -1.71
CA ILE A 30 7.31 8.71 -2.79
C ILE A 30 6.30 9.72 -2.25
N GLY A 31 5.69 9.42 -1.10
CA GLY A 31 4.79 10.34 -0.41
C GLY A 31 5.48 11.63 0.01
N GLY A 32 6.71 11.54 0.52
CA GLY A 32 7.54 12.69 0.88
C GLY A 32 7.83 13.59 -0.31
N ILE A 33 8.28 13.01 -1.43
CA ILE A 33 8.53 13.76 -2.67
C ILE A 33 7.24 14.44 -3.17
N ALA A 34 6.12 13.72 -3.17
CA ALA A 34 4.84 14.26 -3.62
C ALA A 34 4.29 15.37 -2.70
N GLN A 35 4.73 15.42 -1.45
CA GLN A 35 4.36 16.47 -0.49
C GLN A 35 5.30 17.68 -0.50
N MET A 36 6.35 17.69 -1.33
CA MET A 36 7.28 18.83 -1.40
C MET A 36 6.65 20.08 -2.03
N THR A 37 5.66 19.92 -2.89
CA THR A 37 4.99 21.06 -3.53
C THR A 37 3.47 20.95 -3.41
N PRO A 38 2.74 22.07 -3.30
CA PRO A 38 1.28 22.08 -3.27
C PRO A 38 0.66 21.43 -4.51
N VAL A 39 1.28 21.56 -5.67
CA VAL A 39 0.77 21.01 -6.94
C VAL A 39 0.83 19.50 -6.97
N THR A 40 1.89 18.90 -6.43
CA THR A 40 2.06 17.42 -6.41
C THR A 40 1.31 16.75 -5.26
N PHE A 41 0.96 17.51 -4.23
CA PHE A 41 0.28 17.02 -3.04
C PHE A 41 -0.97 16.18 -3.33
N PRO A 42 -1.94 16.59 -4.19
CA PRO A 42 -3.12 15.77 -4.49
C PRO A 42 -2.82 14.46 -5.23
N PHE A 43 -1.66 14.36 -5.89
CA PHE A 43 -1.25 13.17 -6.65
C PHE A 43 -0.51 12.15 -5.80
N MET A 44 -0.21 12.44 -4.54
CA MET A 44 0.52 11.55 -3.62
C MET A 44 -0.09 10.13 -3.55
N PRO A 45 -1.41 9.94 -3.36
CA PRO A 45 -1.99 8.60 -3.28
C PRO A 45 -1.83 7.82 -4.58
N MET A 46 -1.94 8.50 -5.73
CA MET A 46 -1.77 7.91 -7.06
C MET A 46 -0.33 7.43 -7.26
N ALA A 47 0.67 8.27 -6.91
CA ALA A 47 2.08 7.92 -7.01
C ALA A 47 2.43 6.74 -6.10
N VAL A 48 2.02 6.78 -4.83
CA VAL A 48 2.22 5.67 -3.89
C VAL A 48 1.58 4.40 -4.42
N ALA A 49 0.34 4.46 -4.93
CA ALA A 49 -0.36 3.31 -5.49
C ALA A 49 0.34 2.71 -6.72
N LEU A 50 0.93 3.54 -7.57
CA LEU A 50 1.65 3.07 -8.76
C LEU A 50 2.90 2.26 -8.39
N PHE A 51 3.73 2.80 -7.50
CA PHE A 51 5.03 2.21 -7.18
C PHE A 51 4.97 1.06 -6.16
N SER A 52 4.07 1.15 -5.18
CA SER A 52 3.93 0.10 -4.16
C SER A 52 3.25 -1.18 -4.68
N GLY A 53 2.62 -1.14 -5.87
CA GLY A 53 1.91 -2.28 -6.45
C GLY A 53 2.78 -3.51 -6.65
N SER A 54 4.03 -3.31 -7.05
CA SER A 54 4.98 -4.41 -7.24
C SER A 54 5.30 -5.12 -5.93
N VAL A 55 5.50 -4.36 -4.86
CA VAL A 55 5.80 -4.89 -3.53
C VAL A 55 4.60 -5.62 -2.96
N PHE A 56 3.40 -5.07 -3.11
CA PHE A 56 2.17 -5.71 -2.65
C PHE A 56 1.92 -7.04 -3.36
N MET A 57 2.12 -7.11 -4.68
CA MET A 57 1.96 -8.35 -5.44
C MET A 57 3.00 -9.41 -5.06
N LEU A 58 4.26 -9.00 -4.82
CA LEU A 58 5.30 -9.89 -4.31
C LEU A 58 4.97 -10.41 -2.91
N TYR A 59 4.47 -9.52 -2.05
CA TYR A 59 4.06 -9.85 -0.69
C TYR A 59 2.97 -10.92 -0.66
N THR A 60 1.87 -10.70 -1.39
CA THR A 60 0.75 -11.67 -1.45
C THR A 60 1.16 -13.01 -2.08
N ALA A 61 2.09 -12.99 -3.02
CA ALA A 61 2.63 -14.22 -3.62
C ALA A 61 3.56 -14.98 -2.67
N LYS A 62 4.33 -14.28 -1.82
CA LYS A 62 5.28 -14.89 -0.88
C LYS A 62 4.60 -15.40 0.38
N ILE A 63 3.57 -14.70 0.87
CA ILE A 63 2.88 -15.01 2.12
C ILE A 63 1.38 -15.15 1.83
N PRO A 64 0.95 -16.24 1.15
CA PRO A 64 -0.45 -16.46 0.82
C PRO A 64 -1.23 -17.04 2.02
N LYS A 65 -1.20 -16.35 3.17
CA LYS A 65 -1.78 -16.80 4.44
C LYS A 65 -2.70 -15.73 5.02
N ARG A 66 -3.70 -16.19 5.77
CA ARG A 66 -4.67 -15.33 6.46
C ARG A 66 -3.99 -14.47 7.51
N GLY A 67 -4.43 -13.22 7.64
CA GLY A 67 -3.89 -12.26 8.60
C GLY A 67 -2.62 -11.55 8.15
N ALA A 68 -1.96 -12.01 7.08
CA ALA A 68 -0.73 -11.40 6.61
C ALA A 68 -0.93 -9.92 6.21
N LEU A 69 -1.97 -9.63 5.41
CA LEU A 69 -2.28 -8.25 4.99
C LEU A 69 -2.81 -7.38 6.14
N SER A 70 -3.54 -7.98 7.08
CA SER A 70 -3.97 -7.29 8.29
C SER A 70 -2.76 -6.82 9.10
N ILE A 71 -1.76 -7.67 9.29
CA ILE A 71 -0.52 -7.32 10.00
C ILE A 71 0.25 -6.24 9.23
N LEU A 72 0.34 -6.34 7.90
CA LEU A 72 0.94 -5.29 7.06
C LEU A 72 0.26 -3.93 7.30
N GLY A 73 -1.07 -3.90 7.28
CA GLY A 73 -1.86 -2.68 7.52
C GLY A 73 -1.62 -2.10 8.93
N ILE A 74 -1.59 -2.96 9.96
CA ILE A 74 -1.30 -2.55 11.34
C ILE A 74 0.11 -1.97 11.46
N LEU A 75 1.13 -2.67 10.94
CA LEU A 75 2.51 -2.21 11.00
C LEU A 75 2.71 -0.89 10.24
N ALA A 76 2.16 -0.78 9.03
CA ALA A 76 2.21 0.46 8.26
C ALA A 76 1.49 1.61 8.99
N GLY A 77 0.31 1.34 9.56
CA GLY A 77 -0.44 2.32 10.35
C GLY A 77 0.33 2.80 11.59
N ILE A 78 0.94 1.90 12.35
CA ILE A 78 1.77 2.24 13.52
C ILE A 78 2.99 3.07 13.10
N LEU A 79 3.69 2.66 12.04
CA LEU A 79 4.86 3.39 11.54
C LEU A 79 4.48 4.82 11.12
N LEU A 80 3.36 4.99 10.41
CA LEU A 80 2.87 6.30 10.02
C LEU A 80 2.45 7.16 11.21
N PHE A 81 1.84 6.57 12.22
CA PHE A 81 1.50 7.27 13.46
C PHE A 81 2.76 7.79 14.18
N VAL A 82 3.78 6.94 14.31
CA VAL A 82 5.06 7.30 14.95
C VAL A 82 5.81 8.38 14.17
N THR A 83 5.70 8.41 12.82
CA THR A 83 6.27 9.50 12.00
C THR A 83 5.49 10.82 12.13
N GLY A 84 4.45 10.86 12.95
CA GLY A 84 3.65 12.05 13.20
C GLY A 84 2.73 12.43 12.03
N MET A 85 2.28 11.45 11.23
CA MET A 85 1.21 11.68 10.25
C MET A 85 -0.14 11.83 10.96
N PHE A 86 -1.13 12.41 10.27
CA PHE A 86 -2.46 12.58 10.84
C PHE A 86 -3.04 11.21 11.22
N TRP A 87 -3.54 11.06 12.44
CA TRP A 87 -3.96 9.79 13.03
C TRP A 87 -4.94 8.99 12.16
N MET A 88 -5.83 9.67 11.44
CA MET A 88 -6.82 9.03 10.58
C MET A 88 -6.17 8.24 9.43
N MET A 89 -5.01 8.68 8.93
CA MET A 89 -4.25 7.94 7.93
C MET A 89 -3.84 6.56 8.46
N SER A 90 -3.39 6.49 9.70
CA SER A 90 -3.03 5.23 10.37
C SER A 90 -4.24 4.30 10.53
N VAL A 91 -5.39 4.84 10.91
CA VAL A 91 -6.65 4.09 11.02
C VAL A 91 -7.08 3.54 9.65
N PHE A 92 -6.94 4.32 8.58
CA PHE A 92 -7.25 3.86 7.23
C PHE A 92 -6.35 2.70 6.79
N PHE A 93 -5.04 2.76 7.08
CA PHE A 93 -4.14 1.64 6.77
C PHE A 93 -4.55 0.36 7.49
N ILE A 94 -4.97 0.45 8.75
CA ILE A 94 -5.45 -0.70 9.53
C ILE A 94 -6.74 -1.24 8.93
N ILE A 95 -7.75 -0.39 8.72
CA ILE A 95 -9.07 -0.81 8.19
C ILE A 95 -8.92 -1.44 6.81
N PHE A 96 -8.25 -0.76 5.88
CA PHE A 96 -8.07 -1.28 4.52
C PHE A 96 -7.15 -2.50 4.47
N GLY A 97 -6.23 -2.65 5.43
CA GLY A 97 -5.46 -3.87 5.62
C GLY A 97 -6.34 -5.08 5.93
N PHE A 98 -7.30 -4.93 6.86
CA PHE A 98 -8.27 -5.99 7.17
C PHE A 98 -9.19 -6.31 5.99
N ILE A 99 -9.71 -5.28 5.29
CA ILE A 99 -10.57 -5.48 4.12
C ILE A 99 -9.80 -6.18 3.00
N ALA A 100 -8.56 -5.78 2.72
CA ALA A 100 -7.70 -6.42 1.73
C ALA A 100 -7.41 -7.88 2.05
N ASP A 101 -7.14 -8.21 3.34
CA ASP A 101 -6.94 -9.58 3.79
C ASP A 101 -8.20 -10.42 3.55
N PHE A 102 -9.38 -9.89 3.89
CA PHE A 102 -10.66 -10.54 3.65
C PHE A 102 -10.88 -10.81 2.17
N ILE A 103 -10.62 -9.86 1.28
CA ILE A 103 -10.76 -10.02 -0.17
C ILE A 103 -9.80 -11.09 -0.70
N CYS A 104 -8.53 -11.08 -0.29
CA CYS A 104 -7.55 -12.09 -0.69
C CYS A 104 -7.94 -13.49 -0.22
N ARG A 105 -8.49 -13.60 1.00
CA ARG A 105 -8.99 -14.84 1.57
C ARG A 105 -10.07 -15.49 0.71
N THR A 106 -11.01 -14.73 0.16
CA THR A 106 -12.06 -15.26 -0.73
C THR A 106 -11.49 -15.87 -2.02
N GLY A 107 -10.25 -15.54 -2.41
CA GLY A 107 -9.50 -16.10 -3.54
C GLY A 107 -8.45 -17.13 -3.15
N ASN A 108 -8.42 -17.58 -1.88
CA ASN A 108 -7.35 -18.42 -1.33
C ASN A 108 -5.95 -17.86 -1.63
N PHE A 109 -5.80 -16.53 -1.72
CA PHE A 109 -4.56 -15.81 -2.04
C PHE A 109 -3.90 -16.17 -3.38
N LYS A 110 -4.49 -17.10 -4.16
CA LYS A 110 -3.95 -17.59 -5.45
C LYS A 110 -4.53 -16.85 -6.66
N SER A 111 -5.69 -16.22 -6.51
CA SER A 111 -6.37 -15.51 -7.59
C SER A 111 -5.77 -14.12 -7.81
N PHE A 112 -5.11 -13.90 -8.95
CA PHE A 112 -4.57 -12.59 -9.31
C PHE A 112 -5.64 -11.48 -9.27
N ARG A 113 -6.84 -11.74 -9.82
CA ARG A 113 -7.92 -10.74 -9.87
C ARG A 113 -8.32 -10.27 -8.47
N ARG A 114 -8.42 -11.20 -7.50
CA ARG A 114 -8.78 -10.88 -6.12
C ARG A 114 -7.63 -10.19 -5.37
N ASN A 115 -6.39 -10.61 -5.62
CA ASN A 115 -5.23 -9.92 -5.07
C ASN A 115 -5.10 -8.50 -5.62
N LEU A 116 -5.42 -8.28 -6.91
CA LEU A 116 -5.47 -6.96 -7.52
C LEU A 116 -6.58 -6.09 -6.91
N LEU A 117 -7.78 -6.64 -6.73
CA LEU A 117 -8.88 -5.94 -6.06
C LEU A 117 -8.51 -5.57 -4.62
N ALA A 118 -7.91 -6.48 -3.87
CA ALA A 118 -7.41 -6.22 -2.53
C ALA A 118 -6.37 -5.10 -2.53
N TYR A 119 -5.49 -5.08 -3.54
CA TYR A 119 -4.53 -4.00 -3.70
C TYR A 119 -5.20 -2.66 -3.99
N CYS A 120 -6.19 -2.61 -4.87
CA CYS A 120 -6.95 -1.38 -5.14
C CYS A 120 -7.58 -0.80 -3.87
N VAL A 121 -8.14 -1.66 -3.01
CA VAL A 121 -8.69 -1.26 -1.72
C VAL A 121 -7.59 -0.78 -0.77
N PHE A 122 -6.50 -1.52 -0.64
CA PHE A 122 -5.38 -1.15 0.24
C PHE A 122 -4.70 0.15 -0.21
N ALA A 123 -4.61 0.39 -1.51
CA ALA A 123 -4.03 1.59 -2.10
C ALA A 123 -4.83 2.87 -1.79
N LEU A 124 -6.06 2.75 -1.31
CA LEU A 124 -6.86 3.89 -0.82
C LEU A 124 -6.49 4.33 0.60
N SER A 125 -5.65 3.57 1.32
CA SER A 125 -5.26 3.93 2.69
C SER A 125 -4.69 5.35 2.83
N PRO A 126 -3.87 5.89 1.90
CA PRO A 126 -3.40 7.28 1.95
C PRO A 126 -4.50 8.33 1.87
N MET A 127 -5.75 7.98 1.46
CA MET A 127 -6.88 8.89 1.50
C MET A 127 -7.20 9.37 2.91
N GLY A 128 -6.78 8.64 3.94
CA GLY A 128 -6.84 9.07 5.34
C GLY A 128 -6.10 10.38 5.63
N ALA A 129 -5.26 10.88 4.72
CA ALA A 129 -4.65 12.21 4.82
C ALA A 129 -5.54 13.33 4.24
N TYR A 130 -6.43 13.02 3.30
CA TYR A 130 -7.24 14.01 2.56
C TYR A 130 -8.68 14.10 3.04
N ILE A 131 -9.29 12.98 3.39
CA ILE A 131 -10.67 12.93 3.89
C ILE A 131 -10.86 13.84 5.12
N PRO A 132 -9.93 13.90 6.10
CA PRO A 132 -10.05 14.80 7.24
C PRO A 132 -10.13 16.27 6.89
N MET A 133 -9.54 16.70 5.77
CA MET A 133 -9.63 18.08 5.31
C MET A 133 -11.08 18.52 5.06
N ALA A 134 -11.91 17.60 4.63
CA ALA A 134 -13.32 17.86 4.36
C ALA A 134 -14.23 17.63 5.57
N ILE A 135 -14.00 16.54 6.35
CA ILE A 135 -14.91 16.12 7.41
C ILE A 135 -14.55 16.65 8.80
N MET A 136 -13.26 16.97 9.02
CA MET A 136 -12.72 17.44 10.32
C MET A 136 -11.76 18.62 10.13
N PRO A 137 -12.18 19.72 9.48
CA PRO A 137 -11.31 20.81 9.05
C PRO A 137 -10.56 21.46 10.22
N ALA A 138 -11.22 21.71 11.35
CA ALA A 138 -10.61 22.35 12.51
C ALA A 138 -9.46 21.53 13.11
N GLN A 139 -9.64 20.20 13.22
CA GLN A 139 -8.59 19.31 13.75
C GLN A 139 -7.43 19.16 12.76
N PHE A 140 -7.74 19.14 11.47
CA PHE A 140 -6.72 19.07 10.43
C PHE A 140 -5.88 20.37 10.40
N ASP A 141 -6.51 21.53 10.53
CA ASP A 141 -5.82 22.83 10.55
C ASP A 141 -4.93 22.98 11.79
N GLU A 142 -5.39 22.49 12.94
CA GLU A 142 -4.57 22.46 14.15
C GLU A 142 -3.36 21.53 13.98
N PHE A 143 -3.56 20.37 13.38
CA PHE A 143 -2.48 19.44 13.07
C PHE A 143 -1.45 20.08 12.11
N MET A 144 -1.89 20.74 11.06
CA MET A 144 -1.03 21.42 10.10
C MET A 144 -0.23 22.56 10.76
N ARG A 145 -0.87 23.39 11.59
CA ARG A 145 -0.20 24.46 12.35
C ARG A 145 0.90 23.92 13.26
N ARG A 146 0.71 22.77 13.89
CA ARG A 146 1.74 22.11 14.71
C ARG A 146 2.94 21.61 13.88
N LYS A 147 2.75 21.33 12.60
CA LYS A 147 3.80 20.87 11.67
C LYS A 147 4.66 22.01 11.11
N GLY A 148 4.23 23.26 11.24
CA GLY A 148 5.02 24.46 10.91
C GLY A 148 4.52 25.21 9.66
N ASP A 149 4.90 24.86 8.46
CA ASP A 149 4.58 25.68 7.28
C ASP A 149 3.25 25.30 6.63
N VAL A 150 2.20 26.02 6.97
CA VAL A 150 0.84 25.86 6.41
C VAL A 150 0.61 26.77 5.22
N SER A 151 1.30 27.92 5.16
CA SER A 151 0.99 28.98 4.21
C SER A 151 1.10 28.53 2.76
N SER A 152 2.09 27.71 2.44
CA SER A 152 2.30 27.16 1.10
C SER A 152 1.20 26.21 0.64
N PHE A 153 0.50 25.55 1.56
CA PHE A 153 -0.52 24.52 1.27
C PHE A 153 -1.96 25.01 1.46
N GLU A 154 -2.18 26.19 2.07
CA GLU A 154 -3.53 26.73 2.32
C GLU A 154 -4.37 26.81 1.05
N GLY A 155 -3.80 27.26 -0.05
CA GLY A 155 -4.50 27.38 -1.32
C GLY A 155 -5.03 26.04 -1.84
N ILE A 156 -4.22 24.98 -1.81
CA ILE A 156 -4.64 23.66 -2.30
C ILE A 156 -5.59 22.97 -1.33
N ILE A 157 -5.39 23.14 -0.02
CA ILE A 157 -6.29 22.60 1.00
C ILE A 157 -7.68 23.23 0.85
N ASN A 158 -7.77 24.54 0.69
CA ASN A 158 -9.03 25.25 0.46
C ASN A 158 -9.65 24.85 -0.87
N ALA A 159 -8.88 24.69 -1.94
CA ALA A 159 -9.39 24.20 -3.22
C ALA A 159 -10.01 22.80 -3.11
N ILE A 160 -9.41 21.89 -2.35
CA ILE A 160 -9.95 20.54 -2.09
C ILE A 160 -11.24 20.62 -1.24
N ARG A 161 -11.31 21.52 -0.27
CA ARG A 161 -12.50 21.73 0.56
C ARG A 161 -13.67 22.30 -0.21
N ILE A 162 -13.44 23.31 -1.03
CA ILE A 162 -14.48 23.95 -1.83
C ILE A 162 -14.98 23.00 -2.92
N ASN A 163 -14.07 22.27 -3.55
CA ASN A 163 -14.37 21.38 -4.66
C ASN A 163 -14.48 19.92 -4.18
N TRP A 164 -15.55 19.57 -3.53
CA TRP A 164 -15.81 18.24 -2.97
C TRP A 164 -15.63 17.09 -4.00
N TRP A 165 -15.83 17.34 -5.29
CA TRP A 165 -15.63 16.38 -6.38
C TRP A 165 -14.17 15.98 -6.60
N VAL A 166 -13.21 16.72 -6.07
CA VAL A 166 -11.77 16.42 -6.17
C VAL A 166 -11.44 15.12 -5.43
N ILE A 167 -12.05 14.88 -4.26
CA ILE A 167 -11.81 13.65 -3.48
C ILE A 167 -12.25 12.39 -4.25
N PRO A 168 -13.45 12.27 -4.81
CA PRO A 168 -13.81 11.19 -5.72
C PRO A 168 -12.88 11.03 -6.92
N LEU A 169 -12.42 12.12 -7.51
CA LEU A 169 -11.46 12.07 -8.61
C LEU A 169 -10.11 11.51 -8.18
N MET A 170 -9.61 11.89 -7.01
CA MET A 170 -8.39 11.33 -6.41
C MET A 170 -8.53 9.83 -6.12
N ILE A 171 -9.69 9.39 -5.60
CA ILE A 171 -9.99 7.98 -5.37
C ILE A 171 -9.94 7.21 -6.71
N LEU A 172 -10.61 7.71 -7.74
CA LEU A 172 -10.63 7.08 -9.06
C LEU A 172 -9.22 6.98 -9.66
N GLY A 173 -8.45 8.08 -9.63
CA GLY A 173 -7.08 8.12 -10.09
C GLY A 173 -6.17 7.15 -9.33
N THR A 174 -6.35 7.04 -8.01
CA THR A 174 -5.61 6.09 -7.17
C THR A 174 -5.93 4.65 -7.54
N ILE A 175 -7.19 4.31 -7.81
CA ILE A 175 -7.59 2.97 -8.25
C ILE A 175 -6.97 2.64 -9.61
N ILE A 176 -6.99 3.58 -10.57
CA ILE A 176 -6.36 3.39 -11.89
C ILE A 176 -4.86 3.13 -11.73
N CYS A 177 -4.17 3.96 -10.94
CA CYS A 177 -2.74 3.79 -10.66
C CYS A 177 -2.45 2.47 -9.92
N ALA A 178 -3.31 2.05 -9.00
CA ALA A 178 -3.20 0.77 -8.32
C ALA A 178 -3.33 -0.42 -9.29
N VAL A 179 -4.27 -0.37 -10.22
CA VAL A 179 -4.41 -1.40 -11.26
C VAL A 179 -3.13 -1.47 -12.11
N ILE A 180 -2.62 -0.33 -12.57
CA ILE A 180 -1.38 -0.28 -13.37
C ILE A 180 -0.19 -0.83 -12.55
N GLY A 181 0.00 -0.37 -11.32
CA GLY A 181 1.07 -0.82 -10.42
C GLY A 181 0.98 -2.33 -10.12
N GLY A 182 -0.23 -2.85 -9.90
CA GLY A 182 -0.47 -4.27 -9.70
C GLY A 182 -0.19 -5.13 -10.94
N LEU A 183 -0.51 -4.62 -12.14
CA LEU A 183 -0.18 -5.28 -13.40
C LEU A 183 1.34 -5.32 -13.67
N ILE A 184 2.04 -4.22 -13.37
CA ILE A 184 3.51 -4.16 -13.42
C ILE A 184 4.10 -5.18 -12.44
N GLY A 185 3.61 -5.22 -11.21
CA GLY A 185 4.03 -6.18 -10.19
C GLY A 185 3.85 -7.64 -10.65
N ARG A 186 2.73 -7.95 -11.31
CA ARG A 186 2.51 -9.29 -11.91
C ARG A 186 3.55 -9.63 -12.99
N LYS A 187 3.88 -8.68 -13.86
CA LYS A 187 4.89 -8.90 -14.92
C LYS A 187 6.26 -9.17 -14.30
N LEU A 188 6.66 -8.39 -13.29
CA LEU A 188 7.92 -8.57 -12.58
C LEU A 188 7.98 -9.94 -11.87
N LEU A 189 6.90 -10.34 -11.21
CA LEU A 189 6.80 -11.63 -10.53
C LEU A 189 6.98 -12.80 -11.51
N LYS A 190 6.29 -12.75 -12.67
CA LYS A 190 6.42 -13.77 -13.71
C LYS A 190 7.85 -13.87 -14.24
N LYS A 191 8.50 -12.72 -14.49
CA LYS A 191 9.89 -12.68 -14.99
C LYS A 191 10.87 -13.27 -13.97
N HIS A 192 10.68 -12.96 -12.69
CA HIS A 192 11.54 -13.48 -11.62
C HIS A 192 11.41 -15.00 -11.45
N VAL A 193 10.19 -15.52 -11.45
CA VAL A 193 9.93 -16.97 -11.37
C VAL A 193 10.46 -17.71 -12.60
N ALA A 194 10.32 -17.14 -13.79
CA ALA A 194 10.88 -17.72 -15.01
C ALA A 194 12.44 -17.78 -14.97
N GLY A 195 13.06 -16.71 -14.46
CA GLY A 195 14.52 -16.67 -14.24
C GLY A 195 14.99 -17.79 -13.30
N LEU A 196 14.35 -17.93 -12.13
CA LEU A 196 14.70 -18.98 -11.16
C LEU A 196 14.55 -20.39 -11.74
N ARG A 197 13.50 -20.66 -12.53
CA ARG A 197 13.34 -21.96 -13.21
C ARG A 197 14.46 -22.23 -14.20
N LYS A 198 14.90 -21.23 -14.97
CA LYS A 198 16.01 -21.36 -15.91
C LYS A 198 17.32 -21.68 -15.17
N PHE A 199 17.61 -21.01 -14.06
CA PHE A 199 18.80 -21.32 -13.24
C PHE A 199 18.74 -22.71 -12.61
N ALA A 200 17.58 -23.13 -12.10
CA ALA A 200 17.40 -24.46 -11.54
C ALA A 200 17.59 -25.56 -12.59
N GLY A 201 17.09 -25.36 -13.82
CA GLY A 201 17.30 -26.27 -14.95
C GLY A 201 18.77 -26.39 -15.35
N LEU A 202 19.50 -25.27 -15.39
CA LEU A 202 20.94 -25.25 -15.67
C LEU A 202 21.77 -25.94 -14.58
N ALA A 203 21.38 -25.77 -13.31
CA ALA A 203 22.03 -26.43 -12.18
C ALA A 203 21.83 -27.94 -12.21
N SER A 204 20.64 -28.43 -12.56
CA SER A 204 20.37 -29.88 -12.68
C SER A 204 21.15 -30.53 -13.85
N GLN A 205 21.35 -29.82 -14.96
CA GLN A 205 22.18 -30.29 -16.07
C GLN A 205 23.69 -30.40 -15.71
N ARG A 206 24.19 -29.52 -14.84
CA ARG A 206 25.62 -29.59 -14.39
C ARG A 206 25.89 -30.68 -13.38
N LEU A 207 24.83 -31.18 -12.69
CA LEU A 207 24.96 -32.27 -11.70
C LEU A 207 24.77 -33.65 -12.34
N SER A 208 24.42 -33.74 -13.63
CA SER A 208 24.28 -34.97 -14.39
C SER A 208 25.46 -35.32 -15.29
N ILE A 209 26.57 -34.59 -15.16
CA ILE A 209 27.89 -34.86 -15.78
C ILE A 209 28.87 -35.27 -14.67
#